data_71fa47eabfbe39853f95e2abb1c6d8d4
#
_entry.id   71fa47eabfbe39853f95e2abb1c6d8d4
#
_cell.length_a   1.000
_cell.length_b   1.000
_cell.length_c   1.000
_cell.angle_alpha   90.00
_cell.angle_beta   90.00
_cell.angle_gamma   90.00
#
_symmetry.space_group_name_H-M   'P 1'
#
loop_
_entity.id
_entity.type
_entity.pdbx_description
1 polymer ?
#
loop_
_entity_poly.entity_id
_entity_poly.type
_entity_poly.pdbx_seq_one_letter_code
_entity_poly.pdbx_strand_id
1 'polypeptide(L)'
;MKKIECIIMDWAGTAVDYGCFAPVAAFIESFNAIGTPVTAAETRAHMGLTKVEEIRALFNIDRVRNEFQEKYGRPYAEEDILARYADFQRVLFASLEDYTTPIPGVVETISGLRAQGIKIGSTTGYTRAMMDVVLPAAAARGYVVDNCVTPDGLPAGRPAPYMIYKNMTELAVPSVDCVVKVGATIADIKE
;
A
#
# COMPACT_ATOMS: atom_id res chain seq x y z
N MET A 1 0.06 -30.38 9.55
CA MET A 1 -0.16 -28.99 9.08
C MET A 1 -1.20 -29.03 7.96
N LYS A 2 -2.13 -28.08 7.93
CA LYS A 2 -3.02 -27.93 6.77
C LYS A 2 -2.19 -27.53 5.55
N LYS A 3 -2.63 -27.95 4.36
CA LYS A 3 -1.97 -27.58 3.10
C LYS A 3 -2.20 -26.10 2.83
N ILE A 4 -1.15 -25.34 2.47
CA ILE A 4 -1.29 -23.96 2.01
C ILE A 4 -2.00 -23.96 0.65
N GLU A 5 -3.04 -23.14 0.52
CA GLU A 5 -3.88 -23.04 -0.67
C GLU A 5 -3.83 -21.65 -1.29
N CYS A 6 -3.43 -20.63 -0.50
CA CYS A 6 -3.37 -19.25 -0.96
C CYS A 6 -2.19 -18.50 -0.34
N ILE A 7 -1.56 -17.66 -1.15
CA ILE A 7 -0.62 -16.65 -0.68
C ILE A 7 -1.21 -15.29 -1.01
N ILE A 8 -1.26 -14.41 0.00
CA ILE A 8 -1.76 -13.03 -0.15
C ILE A 8 -0.55 -12.09 -0.07
N MET A 9 -0.24 -11.46 -1.20
CA MET A 9 0.92 -10.57 -1.36
C MET A 9 0.52 -9.11 -1.11
N ASP A 10 1.40 -8.34 -0.48
CA ASP A 10 1.40 -6.90 -0.61
C ASP A 10 2.02 -6.48 -1.96
N TRP A 11 1.86 -5.19 -2.32
CA TRP A 11 2.33 -4.65 -3.61
C TRP A 11 3.64 -3.89 -3.48
N ALA A 12 3.60 -2.60 -3.16
CA ALA A 12 4.77 -1.73 -3.15
C ALA A 12 5.79 -2.17 -2.07
N GLY A 13 7.02 -2.46 -2.47
CA GLY A 13 8.07 -2.96 -1.59
C GLY A 13 8.07 -4.47 -1.38
N THR A 14 7.03 -5.18 -1.84
CA THR A 14 6.90 -6.65 -1.72
C THR A 14 6.88 -7.32 -3.09
N ALA A 15 5.94 -6.96 -3.95
CA ALA A 15 5.81 -7.54 -5.29
C ALA A 15 6.38 -6.63 -6.39
N VAL A 16 6.19 -5.33 -6.26
CA VAL A 16 6.67 -4.29 -7.19
C VAL A 16 7.31 -3.14 -6.40
N ASP A 17 7.91 -2.17 -7.08
CA ASP A 17 8.48 -0.96 -6.49
C ASP A 17 9.46 -1.27 -5.35
N TYR A 18 10.60 -1.88 -5.69
CA TYR A 18 11.65 -2.18 -4.71
C TYR A 18 12.06 -0.94 -3.91
N GLY A 19 11.75 -0.94 -2.60
CA GLY A 19 12.03 0.19 -1.70
C GLY A 19 10.89 1.19 -1.54
N CYS A 20 9.71 0.96 -2.12
CA CYS A 20 8.53 1.82 -2.02
C CYS A 20 8.82 3.28 -2.40
N PHE A 21 9.48 3.51 -3.52
CA PHE A 21 9.89 4.86 -3.92
C PHE A 21 8.73 5.74 -4.36
N ALA A 22 7.73 5.18 -5.07
CA ALA A 22 6.60 5.96 -5.55
C ALA A 22 5.83 6.69 -4.43
N PRO A 23 5.31 6.00 -3.40
CA PRO A 23 4.59 6.68 -2.33
C PRO A 23 5.49 7.58 -1.48
N VAL A 24 6.76 7.21 -1.24
CA VAL A 24 7.71 8.05 -0.50
C VAL A 24 7.94 9.39 -1.19
N ALA A 25 8.20 9.38 -2.49
CA ALA A 25 8.40 10.60 -3.27
C ALA A 25 7.15 11.48 -3.26
N ALA A 26 5.96 10.88 -3.44
CA ALA A 26 4.70 11.60 -3.44
C ALA A 26 4.39 12.27 -2.08
N PHE A 27 4.67 11.60 -0.96
CA PHE A 27 4.51 12.21 0.38
C PHE A 27 5.48 13.37 0.57
N ILE A 28 6.76 13.19 0.25
CA ILE A 28 7.77 14.24 0.40
C ILE A 28 7.38 15.47 -0.43
N GLU A 29 6.99 15.29 -1.69
CA GLU A 29 6.61 16.39 -2.56
C GLU A 29 5.36 17.12 -2.04
N SER A 30 4.33 16.37 -1.61
CA SER A 30 3.09 16.96 -1.11
C SER A 30 3.31 17.79 0.17
N PHE A 31 4.18 17.36 1.08
CA PHE A 31 4.51 18.11 2.30
C PHE A 31 5.48 19.25 2.04
N ASN A 32 6.42 19.11 1.10
CA ASN A 32 7.28 20.21 0.66
C ASN A 32 6.46 21.37 0.08
N ALA A 33 5.40 21.09 -0.66
CA ALA A 33 4.51 22.10 -1.24
C ALA A 33 3.88 23.04 -0.21
N ILE A 34 3.68 22.57 1.02
CA ILE A 34 3.17 23.39 2.13
C ILE A 34 4.27 23.89 3.07
N GLY A 35 5.55 23.59 2.76
CA GLY A 35 6.70 24.04 3.55
C GLY A 35 6.78 23.42 4.94
N THR A 36 6.25 22.22 5.10
CA THR A 36 6.44 21.35 6.30
C THR A 36 7.04 20.03 5.83
N PRO A 37 8.34 20.01 5.46
CA PRO A 37 8.97 18.88 4.80
C PRO A 37 8.97 17.63 5.69
N VAL A 38 8.78 16.47 5.07
CA VAL A 38 8.94 15.16 5.70
C VAL A 38 10.10 14.42 5.07
N THR A 39 10.76 13.59 5.84
CA THR A 39 11.87 12.76 5.37
C THR A 39 11.39 11.39 4.86
N ALA A 40 12.23 10.72 4.06
CA ALA A 40 11.95 9.36 3.64
C ALA A 40 11.86 8.37 4.82
N ALA A 41 12.58 8.61 5.91
CA ALA A 41 12.50 7.79 7.12
C ALA A 41 11.15 7.97 7.83
N GLU A 42 10.69 9.21 7.97
CA GLU A 42 9.39 9.52 8.58
C GLU A 42 8.24 8.92 7.75
N THR A 43 8.27 9.05 6.42
CA THR A 43 7.24 8.45 5.56
C THR A 43 7.24 6.93 5.66
N ARG A 44 8.40 6.28 5.64
CA ARG A 44 8.50 4.82 5.74
C ARG A 44 8.02 4.26 7.09
N ALA A 45 8.16 5.01 8.18
CA ALA A 45 7.71 4.57 9.50
C ALA A 45 6.20 4.30 9.59
N HIS A 46 5.40 4.88 8.69
CA HIS A 46 3.95 4.79 8.69
C HIS A 46 3.37 4.03 7.49
N MET A 47 4.24 3.49 6.61
CA MET A 47 3.80 2.77 5.40
C MET A 47 2.97 1.54 5.71
N GLY A 48 2.05 1.24 4.79
CA GLY A 48 1.17 0.08 4.86
C GLY A 48 -0.23 0.36 5.40
N LEU A 49 -0.46 1.53 5.99
CA LEU A 49 -1.79 2.03 6.35
C LEU A 49 -2.54 2.53 5.12
N THR A 50 -3.78 3.00 5.27
CA THR A 50 -4.44 3.79 4.22
C THR A 50 -3.71 5.12 4.02
N LYS A 51 -3.73 5.69 2.82
CA LYS A 51 -2.96 6.90 2.52
C LYS A 51 -3.38 8.12 3.33
N VAL A 52 -4.66 8.21 3.67
CA VAL A 52 -5.18 9.26 4.57
C VAL A 52 -4.63 9.09 5.99
N GLU A 53 -4.57 7.85 6.49
CA GLU A 53 -4.01 7.56 7.82
C GLU A 53 -2.49 7.77 7.87
N GLU A 54 -1.76 7.47 6.78
CA GLU A 54 -0.33 7.79 6.66
C GLU A 54 -0.11 9.31 6.74
N ILE A 55 -0.91 10.12 6.02
CA ILE A 55 -0.83 11.60 6.07
C ILE A 55 -1.14 12.11 7.47
N ARG A 56 -2.17 11.56 8.11
CA ARG A 56 -2.52 11.91 9.50
C ARG A 56 -1.37 11.60 10.46
N ALA A 57 -0.73 10.46 10.30
CA ALA A 57 0.42 10.07 11.11
C ALA A 57 1.62 11.01 10.88
N LEU A 58 1.86 11.44 9.65
CA LEU A 58 2.91 12.42 9.32
C LEU A 58 2.65 13.78 9.98
N PHE A 59 1.41 14.28 9.95
CA PHE A 59 1.04 15.51 10.68
C PHE A 59 1.16 15.37 12.21
N ASN A 60 1.05 14.16 12.75
CA ASN A 60 1.20 13.89 14.18
C ASN A 60 2.65 13.85 14.67
N ILE A 61 3.62 13.86 13.75
CA ILE A 61 5.03 14.03 14.12
C ILE A 61 5.20 15.41 14.72
N ASP A 62 5.75 15.50 15.95
CA ASP A 62 5.86 16.74 16.71
C ASP A 62 6.51 17.88 15.92
N ARG A 63 7.58 17.59 15.19
CA ARG A 63 8.28 18.56 14.35
C ARG A 63 7.35 19.09 13.24
N VAL A 64 6.70 18.20 12.49
CA VAL A 64 5.82 18.55 11.36
C VAL A 64 4.62 19.37 11.86
N ARG A 65 4.02 18.94 12.97
CA ARG A 65 2.89 19.64 13.60
C ARG A 65 3.28 21.06 14.04
N ASN A 66 4.43 21.20 14.66
CA ASN A 66 4.91 22.50 15.15
C ASN A 66 5.28 23.44 13.99
N GLU A 67 5.98 22.96 12.96
CA GLU A 67 6.30 23.72 11.75
C GLU A 67 5.02 24.18 11.03
N PHE A 68 4.00 23.32 10.96
CA PHE A 68 2.70 23.69 10.39
C PHE A 68 2.03 24.79 11.19
N GLN A 69 1.95 24.65 12.52
CA GLN A 69 1.34 25.63 13.42
C GLN A 69 2.08 26.97 13.38
N GLU A 70 3.40 26.96 13.34
CA GLU A 70 4.21 28.17 13.22
C GLU A 70 3.94 28.90 11.89
N LYS A 71 3.88 28.14 10.79
CA LYS A 71 3.68 28.70 9.46
C LYS A 71 2.26 29.24 9.22
N TYR A 72 1.25 28.53 9.68
CA TYR A 72 -0.16 28.84 9.40
C TYR A 72 -0.89 29.53 10.56
N GLY A 73 -0.25 29.68 11.73
CA GLY A 73 -0.83 30.33 12.92
C GLY A 73 -1.97 29.54 13.58
N ARG A 74 -2.15 28.26 13.18
CA ARG A 74 -3.22 27.37 13.68
C ARG A 74 -2.78 25.93 13.67
N PRO A 75 -3.39 25.06 14.47
CA PRO A 75 -3.19 23.60 14.32
C PRO A 75 -3.74 23.13 12.96
N TYR A 76 -3.22 21.99 12.47
CA TYR A 76 -3.80 21.35 11.29
C TYR A 76 -5.21 20.81 11.61
N ALA A 77 -6.04 20.68 10.59
CA ALA A 77 -7.40 20.18 10.65
C ALA A 77 -7.60 19.07 9.59
N GLU A 78 -8.78 18.45 9.56
CA GLU A 78 -9.10 17.39 8.62
C GLU A 78 -9.00 17.87 7.15
N GLU A 79 -9.36 19.11 6.89
CA GLU A 79 -9.25 19.72 5.56
C GLU A 79 -7.80 19.77 5.06
N ASP A 80 -6.83 19.98 5.98
CA ASP A 80 -5.40 19.97 5.62
C ASP A 80 -4.94 18.56 5.24
N ILE A 81 -5.43 17.54 5.94
CA ILE A 81 -5.16 16.13 5.63
C ILE A 81 -5.70 15.79 4.25
N LEU A 82 -6.96 16.14 3.97
CA LEU A 82 -7.60 15.87 2.68
C LEU A 82 -6.93 16.64 1.53
N ALA A 83 -6.50 17.87 1.76
CA ALA A 83 -5.74 18.65 0.78
C ALA A 83 -4.39 17.99 0.46
N ARG A 84 -3.68 17.50 1.49
CA ARG A 84 -2.42 16.74 1.28
C ARG A 84 -2.65 15.42 0.55
N TYR A 85 -3.76 14.76 0.84
CA TYR A 85 -4.13 13.54 0.12
C TYR A 85 -4.39 13.80 -1.37
N ALA A 86 -5.09 14.87 -1.71
CA ALA A 86 -5.31 15.26 -3.11
C ALA A 86 -3.99 15.56 -3.85
N ASP A 87 -3.07 16.30 -3.21
CA ASP A 87 -1.75 16.56 -3.78
C ASP A 87 -0.90 15.28 -3.90
N PHE A 88 -0.90 14.45 -2.87
CA PHE A 88 -0.26 13.14 -2.91
C PHE A 88 -0.76 12.30 -4.08
N GLN A 89 -2.09 12.22 -4.27
CA GLN A 89 -2.67 11.48 -5.39
C GLN A 89 -2.20 12.04 -6.74
N ARG A 90 -2.23 13.35 -6.92
CA ARG A 90 -1.78 14.00 -8.15
C ARG A 90 -0.34 13.66 -8.49
N VAL A 91 0.56 13.73 -7.52
CA VAL A 91 1.98 13.39 -7.70
C VAL A 91 2.16 11.90 -7.97
N LEU A 92 1.50 11.04 -7.17
CA LEU A 92 1.61 9.60 -7.31
C LEU A 92 1.12 9.12 -8.69
N PHE A 93 -0.05 9.57 -9.13
CA PHE A 93 -0.61 9.16 -10.43
C PHE A 93 0.27 9.55 -11.62
N ALA A 94 1.01 10.66 -11.52
CA ALA A 94 1.91 11.11 -12.57
C ALA A 94 3.09 10.14 -12.82
N SER A 95 3.45 9.31 -11.84
CA SER A 95 4.60 8.40 -11.93
C SER A 95 4.28 6.94 -11.58
N LEU A 96 3.05 6.63 -11.22
CA LEU A 96 2.68 5.34 -10.63
C LEU A 96 3.02 4.15 -11.55
N GLU A 97 2.85 4.30 -12.85
CA GLU A 97 3.14 3.26 -13.84
C GLU A 97 4.64 2.90 -13.88
N ASP A 98 5.52 3.87 -13.67
CA ASP A 98 6.97 3.67 -13.70
C ASP A 98 7.46 2.76 -12.56
N TYR A 99 6.72 2.70 -11.46
CA TYR A 99 7.04 1.91 -10.27
C TYR A 99 6.33 0.55 -10.21
N THR A 100 5.95 -0.02 -11.34
CA THR A 100 5.25 -1.32 -11.42
C THR A 100 6.17 -2.48 -11.84
N THR A 101 7.48 -2.25 -11.90
CA THR A 101 8.45 -3.30 -12.19
C THR A 101 8.46 -4.33 -11.05
N PRO A 102 8.25 -5.63 -11.33
CA PRO A 102 8.31 -6.67 -10.32
C PRO A 102 9.69 -6.75 -9.67
N ILE A 103 9.71 -7.00 -8.37
CA ILE A 103 10.95 -7.25 -7.63
C ILE A 103 11.58 -8.54 -8.17
N PRO A 104 12.91 -8.59 -8.35
CA PRO A 104 13.60 -9.78 -8.89
C PRO A 104 13.22 -11.07 -8.15
N GLY A 105 12.85 -12.11 -8.88
CA GLY A 105 12.45 -13.42 -8.37
C GLY A 105 10.95 -13.55 -8.02
N VAL A 106 10.19 -12.46 -8.00
CA VAL A 106 8.74 -12.51 -7.65
C VAL A 106 7.95 -13.25 -8.73
N VAL A 107 8.16 -12.93 -10.01
CA VAL A 107 7.41 -13.54 -11.12
C VAL A 107 7.66 -15.05 -11.18
N GLU A 108 8.92 -15.48 -11.07
CA GLU A 108 9.32 -16.89 -11.06
C GLU A 108 8.74 -17.62 -9.85
N THR A 109 8.81 -17.02 -8.67
CA THR A 109 8.27 -17.59 -7.42
C THR A 109 6.77 -17.82 -7.54
N ILE A 110 6.01 -16.81 -7.99
CA ILE A 110 4.55 -16.93 -8.16
C ILE A 110 4.19 -17.97 -9.20
N SER A 111 4.92 -18.02 -10.31
CA SER A 111 4.72 -19.06 -11.33
C SER A 111 4.92 -20.47 -10.75
N GLY A 112 5.97 -20.67 -9.96
CA GLY A 112 6.22 -21.94 -9.28
C GLY A 112 5.14 -22.33 -8.25
N LEU A 113 4.59 -21.34 -7.54
CA LEU A 113 3.49 -21.55 -6.59
C LEU A 113 2.18 -21.91 -7.30
N ARG A 114 1.86 -21.22 -8.39
CA ARG A 114 0.70 -21.56 -9.24
C ARG A 114 0.78 -22.96 -9.82
N ALA A 115 1.96 -23.40 -10.25
CA ALA A 115 2.17 -24.76 -10.75
C ALA A 115 1.86 -25.84 -9.68
N GLN A 116 1.89 -25.46 -8.38
CA GLN A 116 1.51 -26.31 -7.26
C GLN A 116 0.02 -26.16 -6.87
N GLY A 117 -0.77 -25.39 -7.62
CA GLY A 117 -2.18 -25.13 -7.37
C GLY A 117 -2.45 -24.10 -6.26
N ILE A 118 -1.45 -23.32 -5.87
CA ILE A 118 -1.60 -22.25 -4.87
C ILE A 118 -2.13 -20.98 -5.55
N LYS A 119 -3.19 -20.41 -4.99
CA LYS A 119 -3.81 -19.18 -5.45
C LYS A 119 -3.01 -17.96 -4.97
N ILE A 120 -2.99 -16.90 -5.79
CA ILE A 120 -2.26 -15.68 -5.49
C ILE A 120 -3.26 -14.54 -5.32
N GLY A 121 -3.59 -14.23 -4.07
CA GLY A 121 -4.32 -13.03 -3.71
C GLY A 121 -3.39 -11.84 -3.45
N SER A 122 -3.96 -10.66 -3.33
CA SER A 122 -3.18 -9.50 -2.90
C SER A 122 -4.02 -8.51 -2.10
N THR A 123 -3.36 -7.78 -1.17
CA THR A 123 -3.90 -6.64 -0.45
C THR A 123 -2.95 -5.46 -0.60
N THR A 124 -3.45 -4.24 -0.45
CA THR A 124 -2.66 -3.02 -0.63
C THR A 124 -3.24 -1.86 0.16
N GLY A 125 -2.42 -0.87 0.50
CA GLY A 125 -2.86 0.43 0.97
C GLY A 125 -3.26 1.40 -0.15
N TYR A 126 -3.11 1.00 -1.42
CA TYR A 126 -3.57 1.78 -2.57
C TYR A 126 -5.08 1.67 -2.74
N THR A 127 -5.68 2.73 -3.27
CA THR A 127 -7.10 2.74 -3.65
C THR A 127 -7.33 1.93 -4.93
N ARG A 128 -8.60 1.61 -5.23
CA ARG A 128 -8.98 0.95 -6.48
C ARG A 128 -8.50 1.75 -7.70
N ALA A 129 -8.68 3.06 -7.70
CA ALA A 129 -8.23 3.91 -8.80
C ALA A 129 -6.72 3.82 -9.06
N MET A 130 -5.90 3.72 -8.00
CA MET A 130 -4.45 3.50 -8.13
C MET A 130 -4.17 2.10 -8.71
N MET A 131 -4.88 1.07 -8.24
CA MET A 131 -4.69 -0.29 -8.72
C MET A 131 -5.16 -0.50 -10.16
N ASP A 132 -6.09 0.30 -10.66
CA ASP A 132 -6.50 0.30 -12.07
C ASP A 132 -5.36 0.73 -13.02
N VAL A 133 -4.36 1.46 -12.51
CA VAL A 133 -3.10 1.76 -13.22
C VAL A 133 -2.05 0.67 -12.98
N VAL A 134 -1.86 0.25 -11.73
CA VAL A 134 -0.78 -0.67 -11.32
C VAL A 134 -1.00 -2.08 -11.88
N LEU A 135 -2.22 -2.61 -11.80
CA LEU A 135 -2.52 -3.99 -12.21
C LEU A 135 -2.16 -4.28 -13.67
N PRO A 136 -2.63 -3.51 -14.67
CA PRO A 136 -2.29 -3.77 -16.06
C PRO A 136 -0.81 -3.54 -16.36
N ALA A 137 -0.18 -2.55 -15.74
CA ALA A 137 1.23 -2.26 -15.95
C ALA A 137 2.14 -3.35 -15.35
N ALA A 138 1.82 -3.87 -14.18
CA ALA A 138 2.53 -5.00 -13.58
C ALA A 138 2.29 -6.30 -14.37
N ALA A 139 1.08 -6.54 -14.84
CA ALA A 139 0.73 -7.69 -15.68
C ALA A 139 1.52 -7.69 -16.99
N ALA A 140 1.68 -6.54 -17.64
CA ALA A 140 2.52 -6.40 -18.84
C ALA A 140 4.00 -6.75 -18.58
N ARG A 141 4.44 -6.68 -17.30
CA ARG A 141 5.79 -7.06 -16.84
C ARG A 141 5.84 -8.47 -16.22
N GLY A 142 4.76 -9.26 -16.36
CA GLY A 142 4.68 -10.67 -15.96
C GLY A 142 4.13 -10.91 -14.55
N TYR A 143 3.83 -9.87 -13.77
CA TYR A 143 3.25 -10.05 -12.43
C TYR A 143 1.72 -9.98 -12.47
N VAL A 144 1.07 -11.13 -12.32
CA VAL A 144 -0.39 -11.26 -12.32
C VAL A 144 -0.83 -11.90 -11.00
N VAL A 145 -1.89 -11.38 -10.40
CA VAL A 145 -2.56 -11.96 -9.23
C VAL A 145 -3.93 -12.51 -9.62
N ASP A 146 -4.43 -13.50 -8.86
CA ASP A 146 -5.75 -14.08 -9.10
C ASP A 146 -6.86 -13.19 -8.52
N ASN A 147 -6.51 -12.39 -7.48
CA ASN A 147 -7.41 -11.40 -6.89
C ASN A 147 -6.62 -10.24 -6.26
N CYS A 148 -7.18 -9.04 -6.34
CA CYS A 148 -6.61 -7.85 -5.70
C CYS A 148 -7.69 -7.10 -4.91
N VAL A 149 -7.52 -7.03 -3.60
CA VAL A 149 -8.43 -6.32 -2.70
C VAL A 149 -7.78 -5.04 -2.20
N THR A 150 -8.48 -3.94 -2.36
CA THR A 150 -8.15 -2.61 -1.86
C THR A 150 -9.02 -2.27 -0.63
N PRO A 151 -8.67 -1.26 0.18
CA PRO A 151 -9.47 -0.87 1.32
C PRO A 151 -10.83 -0.23 0.96
N ASP A 152 -11.05 0.11 -0.33
CA ASP A 152 -12.28 0.76 -0.78
C ASP A 152 -13.52 -0.09 -0.48
N GLY A 153 -14.50 0.55 0.16
CA GLY A 153 -15.76 -0.10 0.53
C GLY A 153 -15.68 -1.10 1.68
N LEU A 154 -14.52 -1.21 2.35
CA LEU A 154 -14.34 -2.00 3.55
C LEU A 154 -14.41 -1.13 4.81
N PRO A 155 -14.79 -1.72 5.97
CA PRO A 155 -14.90 -0.97 7.23
C PRO A 155 -13.57 -0.34 7.68
N ALA A 156 -12.44 -0.95 7.36
CA ALA A 156 -11.09 -0.45 7.65
C ALA A 156 -10.05 -1.10 6.72
N GLY A 157 -8.95 -0.39 6.46
CA GLY A 157 -7.74 -0.94 5.88
C GLY A 157 -6.87 -1.64 6.93
N ARG A 158 -5.62 -1.98 6.55
CA ARG A 158 -4.64 -2.57 7.47
C ARG A 158 -4.48 -1.72 8.75
N PRO A 159 -4.26 -2.36 9.89
CA PRO A 159 -4.01 -3.78 10.12
C PRO A 159 -5.28 -4.62 10.32
N ALA A 160 -6.48 -4.10 9.98
CA ALA A 160 -7.70 -4.89 10.06
C ALA A 160 -7.74 -5.96 8.96
N PRO A 161 -8.20 -7.19 9.27
CA PRO A 161 -8.06 -8.35 8.36
C PRO A 161 -9.12 -8.43 7.25
N TYR A 162 -9.87 -7.36 7.02
CA TYR A 162 -11.01 -7.38 6.07
C TYR A 162 -10.59 -7.69 4.64
N MET A 163 -9.43 -7.18 4.20
CA MET A 163 -8.94 -7.45 2.84
C MET A 163 -8.50 -8.90 2.67
N ILE A 164 -7.93 -9.53 3.72
CA ILE A 164 -7.58 -10.95 3.73
C ILE A 164 -8.85 -11.79 3.64
N TYR A 165 -9.86 -11.53 4.47
CA TYR A 165 -11.12 -12.29 4.45
C TYR A 165 -11.87 -12.14 3.12
N LYS A 166 -11.83 -10.96 2.52
CA LYS A 166 -12.42 -10.75 1.19
C LYS A 166 -11.68 -11.56 0.12
N ASN A 167 -10.33 -11.55 0.12
CA ASN A 167 -9.54 -12.41 -0.76
C ASN A 167 -9.91 -13.90 -0.58
N MET A 168 -10.00 -14.37 0.67
CA MET A 168 -10.37 -15.77 0.96
C MET A 168 -11.75 -16.10 0.38
N THR A 169 -12.72 -15.21 0.54
CA THR A 169 -14.08 -15.42 0.02
C THR A 169 -14.08 -15.48 -1.51
N GLU A 170 -13.45 -14.52 -2.17
CA GLU A 170 -13.43 -14.41 -3.63
C GLU A 170 -12.59 -15.52 -4.29
N LEU A 171 -11.56 -16.00 -3.61
CA LEU A 171 -10.72 -17.11 -4.05
C LEU A 171 -11.21 -18.48 -3.56
N ALA A 172 -12.33 -18.55 -2.83
CA ALA A 172 -12.87 -19.78 -2.25
C ALA A 172 -11.82 -20.56 -1.42
N VAL A 173 -11.15 -19.86 -0.49
CA VAL A 173 -10.21 -20.44 0.48
C VAL A 173 -10.93 -20.63 1.82
N PRO A 174 -11.09 -21.88 2.30
CA PRO A 174 -12.03 -22.18 3.39
C PRO A 174 -11.52 -21.89 4.80
N SER A 175 -10.21 -21.67 4.98
CA SER A 175 -9.60 -21.51 6.31
C SER A 175 -8.40 -20.58 6.27
N VAL A 176 -8.27 -19.72 7.28
CA VAL A 176 -7.06 -18.87 7.47
C VAL A 176 -5.79 -19.72 7.64
N ASP A 177 -5.89 -20.94 8.18
CA ASP A 177 -4.75 -21.84 8.31
C ASP A 177 -4.18 -22.34 6.97
N CYS A 178 -4.90 -22.08 5.86
CA CYS A 178 -4.46 -22.40 4.50
C CYS A 178 -3.89 -21.17 3.78
N VAL A 179 -3.76 -20.02 4.47
CA VAL A 179 -3.31 -18.74 3.90
C VAL A 179 -1.97 -18.33 4.48
N VAL A 180 -1.11 -17.80 3.62
CA VAL A 180 0.12 -17.12 4.02
C VAL A 180 0.04 -15.67 3.57
N LYS A 181 0.22 -14.71 4.48
CA LYS A 181 0.39 -13.30 4.15
C LYS A 181 1.87 -12.99 3.95
N VAL A 182 2.18 -12.27 2.89
CA VAL A 182 3.54 -11.78 2.58
C VAL A 182 3.49 -10.27 2.42
N GLY A 183 4.34 -9.56 3.15
CA GLY A 183 4.42 -8.12 3.10
C GLY A 183 5.69 -7.59 3.77
N ALA A 184 6.03 -6.34 3.50
CA ALA A 184 7.27 -5.71 3.93
C ALA A 184 7.08 -4.74 5.13
N THR A 185 5.85 -4.56 5.63
CA THR A 185 5.55 -3.57 6.68
C THR A 185 5.01 -4.21 7.96
N ILE A 186 5.09 -3.47 9.06
CA ILE A 186 4.46 -3.89 10.33
C ILE A 186 2.94 -4.02 10.17
N ALA A 187 2.32 -3.20 9.33
CA ALA A 187 0.88 -3.26 9.05
C ALA A 187 0.50 -4.58 8.36
N ASP A 188 1.36 -5.11 7.47
CA ASP A 188 1.16 -6.42 6.83
C ASP A 188 1.21 -7.58 7.83
N ILE A 189 2.16 -7.51 8.76
CA ILE A 189 2.33 -8.58 9.78
C ILE A 189 1.17 -8.60 10.78
N LYS A 190 0.50 -7.45 10.96
CA LYS A 190 -0.65 -7.31 11.88
C LYS A 190 -1.99 -7.52 11.19
N GLU A 191 -2.05 -7.54 9.86
CA GLU A 191 -3.24 -7.79 9.07
C GLU A 191 -3.68 -9.26 9.21
#